data_2ff380146889d473b73e9f4ca699ed7d
#
_entry.id   2ff380146889d473b73e9f4ca699ed7d
#
_cell.length_a   1.000
_cell.length_b   1.000
_cell.length_c   1.000
_cell.angle_alpha   90.00
_cell.angle_beta   90.00
_cell.angle_gamma   90.00
#
_symmetry.space_group_name_H-M   'P 1'
#
loop_
_entity.id
_entity.type
_entity.pdbx_description
1 polymer ?
#
loop_
_entity_poly.entity_id
_entity_poly.type
_entity_poly.pdbx_seq_one_letter_code
_entity_poly.pdbx_strand_id
1 'polypeptide(L)'
;MGSTPAVHFSHVGIFVRDIARMERFYTEFLGLVASDAGDLKTNTGTVRMVFLSRNPLDHHQIVLCEGRPPDAAFSVINQISLRVEDVAALRYFHSNAAAAGATDVQAITHGNAISVYFRDPEGNRVEIFIDTPWYVHQPLREPIDLSLPDEKLWQWAEAHARKLPGFQPISDWRQQFQSRVKQRN
;
A
#
# COMPACT_ATOMS: atom_id res chain seq x y z
N MET A 1 6.59 -17.72 -31.22
CA MET A 1 7.06 -17.69 -29.81
C MET A 1 5.86 -18.08 -28.96
N GLY A 2 6.00 -19.05 -28.02
CA GLY A 2 4.92 -19.42 -27.12
C GLY A 2 4.52 -18.22 -26.21
N SER A 3 3.28 -18.20 -25.74
CA SER A 3 2.82 -17.17 -24.79
C SER A 3 3.57 -17.28 -23.47
N THR A 4 3.93 -16.15 -22.87
CA THR A 4 4.55 -16.12 -21.54
C THR A 4 3.51 -16.55 -20.51
N PRO A 5 3.80 -17.51 -19.60
CA PRO A 5 2.89 -17.87 -18.53
C PRO A 5 2.48 -16.67 -17.67
N ALA A 6 1.22 -16.64 -17.24
CA ALA A 6 0.72 -15.60 -16.35
C ALA A 6 1.40 -15.69 -14.98
N VAL A 7 1.74 -14.54 -14.41
CA VAL A 7 2.24 -14.41 -13.04
C VAL A 7 1.29 -13.54 -12.22
N HIS A 8 1.21 -13.81 -10.92
CA HIS A 8 0.39 -13.04 -9.99
C HIS A 8 1.28 -12.51 -8.87
N PHE A 9 1.05 -11.25 -8.47
CA PHE A 9 1.72 -10.71 -7.29
C PHE A 9 1.22 -11.47 -6.04
N SER A 10 2.15 -11.86 -5.17
CA SER A 10 1.85 -12.59 -3.94
C SER A 10 2.28 -11.78 -2.71
N HIS A 11 3.57 -11.52 -2.55
CA HIS A 11 4.12 -10.91 -1.34
C HIS A 11 5.34 -10.05 -1.64
N VAL A 12 5.74 -9.25 -0.65
CA VAL A 12 6.96 -8.46 -0.65
C VAL A 12 7.74 -8.72 0.63
N GLY A 13 9.07 -8.89 0.53
CA GLY A 13 9.98 -8.90 1.66
C GLY A 13 10.68 -7.57 1.82
N ILE A 14 10.81 -7.08 3.06
CA ILE A 14 11.54 -5.86 3.38
C ILE A 14 12.57 -6.13 4.49
N PHE A 15 13.76 -5.54 4.33
CA PHE A 15 14.75 -5.56 5.40
C PHE A 15 14.45 -4.52 6.46
N VAL A 16 14.55 -4.92 7.73
CA VAL A 16 14.31 -4.09 8.90
C VAL A 16 15.50 -4.15 9.87
N ARG A 17 15.66 -3.12 10.72
CA ARG A 17 16.69 -3.07 11.77
C ARG A 17 16.16 -3.63 13.08
N ASP A 18 14.99 -3.18 13.49
CA ASP A 18 14.30 -3.60 14.72
C ASP A 18 13.03 -4.38 14.34
N ILE A 19 13.20 -5.68 14.19
CA ILE A 19 12.12 -6.56 13.75
C ILE A 19 10.93 -6.58 14.73
N ALA A 20 11.19 -6.48 16.05
CA ALA A 20 10.13 -6.48 17.05
C ALA A 20 9.29 -5.19 17.01
N ARG A 21 9.93 -4.04 16.78
CA ARG A 21 9.23 -2.75 16.60
C ARG A 21 8.40 -2.75 15.33
N MET A 22 8.96 -3.28 14.25
CA MET A 22 8.27 -3.34 12.96
C MET A 22 7.12 -4.35 12.99
N GLU A 23 7.31 -5.52 13.60
CA GLU A 23 6.23 -6.49 13.81
C GLU A 23 5.06 -5.85 14.56
N ARG A 24 5.30 -5.17 15.69
CA ARG A 24 4.23 -4.45 16.43
C ARG A 24 3.52 -3.44 15.55
N PHE A 25 4.24 -2.62 14.78
CA PHE A 25 3.63 -1.63 13.91
C PHE A 25 2.72 -2.27 12.86
N TYR A 26 3.18 -3.33 12.20
CA TYR A 26 2.41 -4.01 11.16
C TYR A 26 1.25 -4.83 11.72
N THR A 27 1.36 -5.36 12.94
CA THR A 27 0.27 -6.14 13.56
C THR A 27 -0.73 -5.27 14.32
N GLU A 28 -0.27 -4.38 15.20
CA GLU A 28 -1.15 -3.61 16.09
C GLU A 28 -1.80 -2.42 15.37
N PHE A 29 -1.05 -1.72 14.49
CA PHE A 29 -1.59 -0.56 13.77
C PHE A 29 -2.17 -0.91 12.41
N LEU A 30 -1.48 -1.69 11.58
CA LEU A 30 -1.98 -2.07 10.25
C LEU A 30 -2.90 -3.30 10.30
N GLY A 31 -2.95 -4.02 11.43
CA GLY A 31 -3.85 -5.13 11.66
C GLY A 31 -3.51 -6.39 10.87
N LEU A 32 -2.26 -6.57 10.41
CA LEU A 32 -1.80 -7.84 9.89
C LEU A 32 -1.64 -8.84 11.05
N VAL A 33 -1.61 -10.12 10.72
CA VAL A 33 -1.41 -11.21 11.68
C VAL A 33 -0.11 -11.92 11.32
N ALA A 34 0.72 -12.21 12.31
CA ALA A 34 1.89 -13.07 12.11
C ALA A 34 1.40 -14.49 11.84
N SER A 35 1.60 -14.96 10.63
CA SER A 35 1.28 -16.33 10.23
C SER A 35 2.39 -17.28 10.64
N ASP A 36 3.65 -16.80 10.67
CA ASP A 36 4.80 -17.53 11.11
C ASP A 36 5.95 -16.59 11.50
N ALA A 37 6.92 -17.11 12.26
CA ALA A 37 8.15 -16.42 12.58
C ALA A 37 9.27 -17.44 12.88
N GLY A 38 10.49 -17.13 12.49
CA GLY A 38 11.60 -18.04 12.69
C GLY A 38 12.95 -17.49 12.28
N ASP A 39 13.97 -18.28 12.54
CA ASP A 39 15.35 -17.96 12.23
C ASP A 39 15.82 -18.76 11.02
N LEU A 40 16.17 -18.07 9.95
CA LEU A 40 16.75 -18.66 8.75
C LEU A 40 18.27 -18.69 8.87
N LYS A 41 18.85 -19.89 8.80
CA LYS A 41 20.32 -20.06 8.69
C LYS A 41 20.76 -19.79 7.26
N THR A 42 21.69 -18.86 7.12
CA THR A 42 22.30 -18.48 5.83
C THR A 42 23.82 -18.74 5.88
N ASN A 43 24.48 -18.62 4.74
CA ASN A 43 25.94 -18.74 4.68
C ASN A 43 26.68 -17.61 5.44
N THR A 44 26.02 -16.51 5.74
CA THR A 44 26.57 -15.33 6.41
C THR A 44 26.10 -15.17 7.85
N GLY A 45 25.27 -16.08 8.36
CA GLY A 45 24.74 -16.03 9.71
C GLY A 45 23.28 -16.43 9.82
N THR A 46 22.64 -16.07 10.92
CA THR A 46 21.23 -16.32 11.18
C THR A 46 20.45 -15.04 10.98
N VAL A 47 19.33 -15.10 10.27
CA VAL A 47 18.43 -13.96 9.98
C VAL A 47 17.06 -14.25 10.58
N ARG A 48 16.60 -13.40 11.48
CA ARG A 48 15.23 -13.46 12.00
C ARG A 48 14.25 -12.99 10.95
N MET A 49 13.14 -13.71 10.80
CA MET A 49 12.07 -13.39 9.87
C MET A 49 10.70 -13.45 10.53
N VAL A 50 9.77 -12.58 10.13
CA VAL A 50 8.35 -12.60 10.51
C VAL A 50 7.52 -12.53 9.25
N PHE A 51 6.56 -13.42 9.13
CA PHE A 51 5.65 -13.55 7.99
C PHE A 51 4.29 -13.01 8.39
N LEU A 52 3.77 -12.04 7.65
CA LEU A 52 2.57 -11.29 8.00
C LEU A 52 1.52 -11.38 6.91
N SER A 53 0.28 -11.67 7.28
CA SER A 53 -0.86 -11.67 6.36
C SER A 53 -2.13 -11.12 7.02
N ARG A 54 -3.05 -10.65 6.20
CA ARG A 54 -4.44 -10.37 6.57
C ARG A 54 -5.42 -11.19 5.72
N ASN A 55 -4.93 -11.93 4.75
CA ASN A 55 -5.73 -12.82 3.92
C ASN A 55 -5.49 -14.26 4.37
N PRO A 56 -6.52 -15.00 4.84
CA PRO A 56 -6.36 -16.38 5.28
C PRO A 56 -6.00 -17.36 4.15
N LEU A 57 -6.10 -16.95 2.90
CA LEU A 57 -5.70 -17.76 1.74
C LEU A 57 -4.22 -17.59 1.38
N ASP A 58 -3.56 -16.54 1.87
CA ASP A 58 -2.15 -16.26 1.64
C ASP A 58 -1.37 -16.49 2.94
N HIS A 59 -0.38 -17.37 2.91
CA HIS A 59 0.48 -17.60 4.07
C HIS A 59 1.11 -16.28 4.55
N HIS A 60 1.54 -15.44 3.63
CA HIS A 60 2.06 -14.11 3.92
C HIS A 60 1.89 -13.16 2.74
N GLN A 61 1.72 -11.89 3.06
CA GLN A 61 1.67 -10.77 2.10
C GLN A 61 2.88 -9.85 2.29
N ILE A 62 3.40 -9.77 3.52
CA ILE A 62 4.61 -9.02 3.86
C ILE A 62 5.54 -9.92 4.68
N VAL A 63 6.84 -9.89 4.37
CA VAL A 63 7.88 -10.54 5.15
C VAL A 63 8.80 -9.48 5.72
N LEU A 64 8.95 -9.44 7.03
CA LEU A 64 9.98 -8.66 7.71
C LEU A 64 11.22 -9.51 7.85
N CYS A 65 12.36 -9.01 7.37
CA CYS A 65 13.65 -9.67 7.42
C CYS A 65 14.63 -8.80 8.20
N GLU A 66 15.20 -9.31 9.27
CA GLU A 66 16.25 -8.58 9.98
C GLU A 66 17.51 -8.45 9.11
N GLY A 67 18.23 -7.32 9.25
CA GLY A 67 19.50 -7.12 8.55
C GLY A 67 19.56 -5.89 7.64
N ARG A 68 18.63 -4.93 7.80
CA ARG A 68 18.75 -3.65 7.11
C ARG A 68 20.02 -2.93 7.55
N PRO A 69 20.91 -2.55 6.61
CA PRO A 69 22.13 -1.82 6.96
C PRO A 69 21.84 -0.52 7.73
N PRO A 70 22.64 -0.17 8.75
CA PRO A 70 22.43 1.04 9.56
C PRO A 70 22.58 2.32 8.73
N ASP A 71 23.38 2.31 7.69
CA ASP A 71 23.66 3.42 6.77
C ASP A 71 22.77 3.46 5.54
N ALA A 72 21.76 2.57 5.44
CA ALA A 72 20.81 2.57 4.33
C ALA A 72 20.08 3.92 4.26
N ALA A 73 20.45 4.75 3.29
CA ALA A 73 19.96 6.12 3.14
C ALA A 73 18.49 6.19 2.69
N PHE A 74 18.00 5.18 1.97
CA PHE A 74 16.61 5.12 1.52
C PHE A 74 16.17 3.65 1.30
N SER A 75 14.87 3.43 1.23
CA SER A 75 14.30 2.15 0.81
C SER A 75 14.29 2.06 -0.72
N VAL A 76 14.75 0.94 -1.28
CA VAL A 76 14.63 0.65 -2.73
C VAL A 76 13.19 0.35 -3.15
N ILE A 77 12.33 0.02 -2.19
CA ILE A 77 10.88 -0.09 -2.40
C ILE A 77 10.29 1.31 -2.23
N ASN A 78 9.66 1.83 -3.29
CA ASN A 78 9.07 3.17 -3.26
C ASN A 78 7.97 3.27 -2.23
N GLN A 79 7.04 2.29 -2.23
CA GLN A 79 5.93 2.22 -1.28
C GLN A 79 5.36 0.81 -1.17
N ILE A 80 4.70 0.55 -0.05
CA ILE A 80 3.83 -0.60 0.17
C ILE A 80 2.41 -0.06 0.26
N SER A 81 1.53 -0.49 -0.64
CA SER A 81 0.16 0.01 -0.74
C SER A 81 -0.84 -1.04 -0.27
N LEU A 82 -1.69 -0.66 0.68
CA LEU A 82 -2.72 -1.50 1.28
C LEU A 82 -4.09 -0.88 1.02
N ARG A 83 -5.01 -1.66 0.47
CA ARG A 83 -6.37 -1.20 0.19
C ARG A 83 -7.27 -1.36 1.40
N VAL A 84 -8.12 -0.38 1.63
CA VAL A 84 -9.23 -0.41 2.59
C VAL A 84 -10.56 -0.21 1.86
N GLU A 85 -11.67 -0.45 2.56
CA GLU A 85 -12.97 -0.51 1.91
C GLU A 85 -13.70 0.85 1.89
N ASP A 86 -13.40 1.75 2.85
CA ASP A 86 -14.15 2.99 3.02
C ASP A 86 -13.31 4.17 3.54
N VAL A 87 -13.93 5.35 3.52
CA VAL A 87 -13.32 6.61 3.99
C VAL A 87 -13.11 6.59 5.51
N ALA A 88 -13.95 5.88 6.27
CA ALA A 88 -13.79 5.80 7.72
C ALA A 88 -12.48 5.10 8.10
N ALA A 89 -12.12 4.04 7.37
CA ALA A 89 -10.83 3.38 7.52
C ALA A 89 -9.66 4.31 7.15
N LEU A 90 -9.76 5.11 6.08
CA LEU A 90 -8.72 6.10 5.75
C LEU A 90 -8.53 7.11 6.89
N ARG A 91 -9.62 7.64 7.43
CA ARG A 91 -9.56 8.58 8.57
C ARG A 91 -8.97 7.94 9.81
N TYR A 92 -9.29 6.67 10.09
CA TYR A 92 -8.68 5.94 11.20
C TYR A 92 -7.15 5.92 11.06
N PHE A 93 -6.62 5.52 9.90
CA PHE A 93 -5.18 5.49 9.68
C PHE A 93 -4.56 6.88 9.68
N HIS A 94 -5.21 7.88 9.09
CA HIS A 94 -4.74 9.26 9.11
C HIS A 94 -4.60 9.80 10.54
N SER A 95 -5.61 9.58 11.38
CA SER A 95 -5.67 10.15 12.74
C SER A 95 -4.78 9.42 13.75
N ASN A 96 -4.52 8.12 13.55
CA ASN A 96 -3.80 7.29 14.51
C ASN A 96 -2.34 7.01 14.12
N ALA A 97 -1.93 7.35 12.91
CA ALA A 97 -0.61 7.03 12.39
C ALA A 97 0.52 7.57 13.29
N ALA A 98 0.44 8.83 13.70
CA ALA A 98 1.47 9.46 14.54
C ALA A 98 1.59 8.80 15.91
N ALA A 99 0.48 8.44 16.55
CA ALA A 99 0.46 7.73 17.83
C ALA A 99 1.06 6.31 17.71
N ALA A 100 0.93 5.68 16.56
CA ALA A 100 1.54 4.38 16.24
C ALA A 100 3.04 4.47 15.91
N GLY A 101 3.62 5.68 15.88
CA GLY A 101 5.04 5.90 15.57
C GLY A 101 5.34 6.11 14.09
N ALA A 102 4.31 6.32 13.25
CA ALA A 102 4.49 6.75 11.87
C ALA A 102 4.82 8.24 11.79
N THR A 103 5.47 8.62 10.69
CA THR A 103 5.83 10.02 10.39
C THR A 103 5.38 10.39 8.97
N ASP A 104 5.47 11.68 8.60
CA ASP A 104 5.16 12.19 7.25
C ASP A 104 3.75 11.79 6.77
N VAL A 105 2.73 12.01 7.63
CA VAL A 105 1.33 11.65 7.34
C VAL A 105 0.73 12.65 6.37
N GLN A 106 0.21 12.18 5.24
CA GLN A 106 -0.34 13.02 4.19
C GLN A 106 -1.60 12.40 3.61
N ALA A 107 -2.66 13.20 3.45
CA ALA A 107 -3.86 12.80 2.72
C ALA A 107 -3.75 13.30 1.26
N ILE A 108 -3.86 12.38 0.31
CA ILE A 108 -3.57 12.60 -1.11
C ILE A 108 -4.69 12.02 -1.96
N THR A 109 -5.02 12.68 -3.06
CA THR A 109 -5.78 12.07 -4.15
C THR A 109 -4.90 11.84 -5.37
N HIS A 110 -5.12 10.70 -6.01
CA HIS A 110 -4.59 10.36 -7.34
C HIS A 110 -5.68 10.47 -8.42
N GLY A 111 -6.82 11.06 -8.09
CA GLY A 111 -7.99 11.09 -8.94
C GLY A 111 -8.69 9.73 -8.98
N ASN A 112 -7.99 8.65 -9.32
CA ASN A 112 -8.51 7.28 -9.32
C ASN A 112 -8.39 6.55 -7.97
N ALA A 113 -7.82 7.20 -6.95
CA ALA A 113 -7.74 6.72 -5.58
C ALA A 113 -7.68 7.90 -4.60
N ILE A 114 -8.13 7.68 -3.37
CA ILE A 114 -7.92 8.55 -2.23
C ILE A 114 -7.04 7.80 -1.24
N SER A 115 -5.94 8.42 -0.80
CA SER A 115 -4.87 7.76 -0.07
C SER A 115 -4.44 8.52 1.17
N VAL A 116 -3.99 7.78 2.17
CA VAL A 116 -3.19 8.29 3.30
C VAL A 116 -1.79 7.69 3.18
N TYR A 117 -0.81 8.55 3.00
CA TYR A 117 0.60 8.19 3.04
C TYR A 117 1.19 8.46 4.40
N PHE A 118 2.10 7.61 4.82
CA PHE A 118 2.97 7.84 5.98
C PHE A 118 4.25 7.02 5.84
N ARG A 119 5.21 7.29 6.74
CA ARG A 119 6.38 6.45 6.89
C ARG A 119 6.23 5.58 8.13
N ASP A 120 6.56 4.30 7.99
CA ASP A 120 6.65 3.38 9.10
C ASP A 120 7.81 3.77 10.06
N PRO A 121 7.96 3.12 11.20
CA PRO A 121 9.02 3.46 12.17
C PRO A 121 10.46 3.41 11.64
N GLU A 122 10.69 2.74 10.50
CA GLU A 122 12.00 2.70 9.84
C GLU A 122 12.08 3.52 8.54
N GLY A 123 11.05 4.33 8.26
CA GLY A 123 11.03 5.25 7.14
C GLY A 123 10.58 4.65 5.81
N ASN A 124 10.10 3.40 5.77
CA ASN A 124 9.49 2.87 4.56
C ASN A 124 8.14 3.57 4.32
N ARG A 125 7.87 3.93 3.06
CA ARG A 125 6.59 4.55 2.71
C ARG A 125 5.49 3.51 2.67
N VAL A 126 4.41 3.80 3.39
CA VAL A 126 3.18 3.02 3.36
C VAL A 126 2.06 3.91 2.81
N GLU A 127 1.21 3.32 2.00
CA GLU A 127 0.00 3.93 1.48
C GLU A 127 -1.19 3.09 1.93
N ILE A 128 -2.19 3.74 2.51
CA ILE A 128 -3.52 3.16 2.74
C ILE A 128 -4.46 3.87 1.77
N PHE A 129 -5.22 3.13 0.95
CA PHE A 129 -6.02 3.76 -0.09
C PHE A 129 -7.37 3.08 -0.31
N ILE A 130 -8.30 3.86 -0.88
CA ILE A 130 -9.53 3.38 -1.50
C ILE A 130 -9.54 3.73 -2.99
N ASP A 131 -10.10 2.85 -3.80
CA ASP A 131 -10.37 3.15 -5.20
C ASP A 131 -11.52 4.14 -5.33
N THR A 132 -11.47 5.00 -6.35
CA THR A 132 -12.62 5.79 -6.79
C THR A 132 -13.37 5.05 -7.91
N PRO A 133 -14.66 5.36 -8.17
CA PRO A 133 -15.42 4.72 -9.26
C PRO A 133 -15.07 5.25 -10.66
N TRP A 134 -14.02 6.03 -10.79
CA TRP A 134 -13.54 6.60 -12.05
C TRP A 134 -12.03 6.42 -12.22
N TYR A 135 -11.57 6.67 -13.43
CA TYR A 135 -10.16 6.72 -13.82
C TYR A 135 -9.82 8.13 -14.31
N VAL A 136 -8.59 8.53 -14.09
CA VAL A 136 -7.93 9.70 -14.71
C VAL A 136 -6.49 9.33 -15.09
N HIS A 137 -5.87 10.05 -16.02
CA HIS A 137 -4.49 9.81 -16.41
C HIS A 137 -3.54 9.93 -15.21
N GLN A 138 -2.56 9.03 -15.15
CA GLN A 138 -1.50 9.02 -14.16
C GLN A 138 -0.15 9.43 -14.78
N PRO A 139 0.78 9.98 -13.99
CA PRO A 139 0.71 10.19 -12.54
C PRO A 139 -0.05 11.46 -12.15
N LEU A 140 -0.79 11.39 -11.04
CA LEU A 140 -1.43 12.53 -10.38
C LEU A 140 -1.21 12.41 -8.87
N ARG A 141 -0.90 13.52 -8.19
CA ARG A 141 -0.73 13.56 -6.73
C ARG A 141 -1.05 14.96 -6.21
N GLU A 142 -2.20 15.07 -5.54
CA GLU A 142 -2.68 16.35 -5.00
C GLU A 142 -3.22 16.15 -3.58
N PRO A 143 -3.13 17.19 -2.70
CA PRO A 143 -3.71 17.12 -1.37
C PRO A 143 -5.23 16.95 -1.41
N ILE A 144 -5.77 16.25 -0.41
CA ILE A 144 -7.22 16.13 -0.20
C ILE A 144 -7.56 16.32 1.28
N ASP A 145 -8.69 16.94 1.56
CA ASP A 145 -9.14 17.19 2.93
C ASP A 145 -10.07 16.07 3.41
N LEU A 146 -9.52 15.16 4.23
CA LEU A 146 -10.29 14.07 4.84
C LEU A 146 -11.21 14.51 5.98
N SER A 147 -11.17 15.78 6.42
CA SER A 147 -12.09 16.30 7.45
C SER A 147 -13.49 16.58 6.92
N LEU A 148 -13.64 16.67 5.60
CA LEU A 148 -14.94 16.87 4.94
C LEU A 148 -15.88 15.70 5.26
N PRO A 149 -17.21 15.94 5.46
CA PRO A 149 -18.20 14.86 5.48
C PRO A 149 -18.12 14.00 4.21
N ASP A 150 -18.46 12.72 4.32
CA ASP A 150 -18.29 11.75 3.22
C ASP A 150 -18.90 12.23 1.90
N GLU A 151 -20.15 12.71 1.96
CA GLU A 151 -20.83 13.22 0.78
C GLU A 151 -20.05 14.36 0.13
N LYS A 152 -19.53 15.31 0.92
CA LYS A 152 -18.76 16.45 0.45
C LYS A 152 -17.41 16.04 -0.12
N LEU A 153 -16.76 15.06 0.53
CA LEU A 153 -15.49 14.50 0.07
C LEU A 153 -15.64 13.85 -1.31
N TRP A 154 -16.65 13.01 -1.49
CA TRP A 154 -16.93 12.34 -2.76
C TRP A 154 -17.37 13.32 -3.85
N GLN A 155 -18.23 14.29 -3.54
CA GLN A 155 -18.63 15.34 -4.47
C GLN A 155 -17.41 16.16 -4.95
N TRP A 156 -16.54 16.54 -4.03
CA TRP A 156 -15.32 17.29 -4.37
C TRP A 156 -14.39 16.44 -5.23
N ALA A 157 -14.13 15.20 -4.84
CA ALA A 157 -13.23 14.28 -5.53
C ALA A 157 -13.70 14.02 -6.98
N GLU A 158 -15.01 13.78 -7.18
CA GLU A 158 -15.58 13.58 -8.50
C GLU A 158 -15.52 14.86 -9.34
N ALA A 159 -15.96 16.00 -8.80
CA ALA A 159 -15.94 17.26 -9.50
C ALA A 159 -14.52 17.69 -9.91
N HIS A 160 -13.52 17.34 -9.09
CA HIS A 160 -12.11 17.53 -9.39
C HIS A 160 -11.67 16.58 -10.51
N ALA A 161 -11.91 15.28 -10.38
CA ALA A 161 -11.51 14.26 -11.34
C ALA A 161 -12.09 14.52 -12.75
N ARG A 162 -13.34 15.02 -12.84
CA ARG A 162 -13.98 15.36 -14.11
C ARG A 162 -13.26 16.45 -14.93
N LYS A 163 -12.40 17.24 -14.29
CA LYS A 163 -11.59 18.29 -14.95
C LYS A 163 -10.25 17.76 -15.44
N LEU A 164 -9.89 16.55 -15.05
CA LEU A 164 -8.58 15.96 -15.34
C LEU A 164 -8.58 15.17 -16.65
N PRO A 165 -7.45 15.10 -17.34
CA PRO A 165 -7.34 14.32 -18.57
C PRO A 165 -7.66 12.84 -18.36
N GLY A 166 -8.37 12.25 -19.30
CA GLY A 166 -8.67 10.82 -19.31
C GLY A 166 -9.78 10.39 -18.36
N PHE A 167 -10.55 11.34 -17.78
CA PHE A 167 -11.69 11.01 -16.92
C PHE A 167 -12.66 10.08 -17.64
N GLN A 168 -12.94 8.94 -17.04
CA GLN A 168 -13.93 7.95 -17.50
C GLN A 168 -14.34 7.05 -16.33
N PRO A 169 -15.48 6.32 -16.43
CA PRO A 169 -15.81 5.28 -15.45
C PRO A 169 -14.69 4.24 -15.33
N ILE A 170 -14.43 3.78 -14.11
CA ILE A 170 -13.38 2.77 -13.86
C ILE A 170 -13.68 1.45 -14.58
N SER A 171 -14.96 1.11 -14.78
CA SER A 171 -15.40 -0.04 -15.57
C SER A 171 -14.87 -0.02 -16.99
N ASP A 172 -14.94 1.14 -17.64
CA ASP A 172 -14.55 1.32 -19.04
C ASP A 172 -13.03 1.20 -19.18
N TRP A 173 -12.29 1.82 -18.27
CA TRP A 173 -10.85 1.68 -18.21
C TRP A 173 -10.42 0.21 -17.98
N ARG A 174 -11.08 -0.49 -17.03
CA ARG A 174 -10.81 -1.91 -16.75
C ARG A 174 -11.06 -2.79 -17.98
N GLN A 175 -12.11 -2.56 -18.73
CA GLN A 175 -12.40 -3.30 -19.96
C GLN A 175 -11.33 -3.06 -21.04
N GLN A 176 -10.92 -1.81 -21.23
CA GLN A 176 -9.82 -1.45 -22.16
C GLN A 176 -8.51 -2.12 -21.74
N PHE A 177 -8.18 -2.07 -20.43
CA PHE A 177 -6.96 -2.68 -19.90
C PHE A 177 -6.98 -4.20 -20.04
N GLN A 178 -8.10 -4.86 -19.74
CA GLN A 178 -8.27 -6.29 -19.90
C GLN A 178 -8.03 -6.74 -21.36
N SER A 179 -8.51 -5.96 -22.32
CA SER A 179 -8.27 -6.23 -23.74
C SER A 179 -6.79 -6.20 -24.09
N ARG A 180 -6.03 -5.22 -23.54
CA ARG A 180 -4.57 -5.13 -23.72
C ARG A 180 -3.81 -6.32 -23.08
N VAL A 181 -4.26 -6.77 -21.91
CA VAL A 181 -3.68 -7.95 -21.24
C VAL A 181 -3.91 -9.22 -22.07
N LYS A 182 -5.13 -9.41 -22.60
CA LYS A 182 -5.45 -10.58 -23.45
C LYS A 182 -4.65 -10.63 -24.76
N GLN A 183 -4.26 -9.47 -25.31
CA GLN A 183 -3.44 -9.42 -26.53
C GLN A 183 -1.97 -9.85 -26.31
N ARG A 184 -1.52 -9.93 -25.04
CA ARG A 184 -0.15 -10.33 -24.70
C ARG A 184 -0.01 -11.81 -24.31
N ASN A 185 -1.13 -12.47 -24.05
CA ASN A 185 -1.21 -13.91 -23.79
C ASN A 185 -1.55 -14.68 -25.07
#